data_0a6d18177d312ce9a8dacd991d9c549e
#
_entry.id   0a6d18177d312ce9a8dacd991d9c549e
#
_cell.length_a   1.000
_cell.length_b   1.000
_cell.length_c   1.000
_cell.angle_alpha   90.00
_cell.angle_beta   90.00
_cell.angle_gamma   90.00
#
_symmetry.space_group_name_H-M   'P 1'
#
loop_
_entity.id
_entity.type
_entity.pdbx_description
1 polymer ?
#
loop_
_entity_poly.entity_id
_entity_poly.type
_entity_poly.pdbx_seq_one_letter_code
_entity_poly.pdbx_strand_id
1 'polypeptide(L)'
;KSKVSSIVQAKDGVAVKAGSETYKADYVVLAVPLKALGQIQMTPSLSGTQMSALKGTNYGWRDQILLKFKRPVWDDKSRLSGEIFSDQGLGMIWVEPALKGGANVLINLSGDNARVLQAFGDRQMVDQVLIRMNKFYPKMRGAFAGYEIRRYSADPGTGGSYLAYGPGQVTRFWRIWEQPLSRVAFAGEHTDALYPGTIEGALRSGKRAASQVRDLYAGKTPVIEGAPMVAKAEKVAAPTTGGEKKNPFAWFTRLFD
;
A
#
# COMPACT_ATOMS: atom_id res chain seq x y z
N LYS A 1 7.03 -16.53 -14.54
CA LYS A 1 7.30 -15.10 -14.26
C LYS A 1 7.03 -14.31 -15.54
N SER A 2 5.80 -13.81 -15.71
CA SER A 2 5.35 -13.17 -16.95
C SER A 2 4.89 -11.75 -16.64
N LYS A 3 5.86 -10.80 -16.61
CA LYS A 3 5.57 -9.39 -16.40
C LYS A 3 4.85 -8.83 -17.64
N VAL A 4 3.67 -8.24 -17.45
CA VAL A 4 2.95 -7.51 -18.50
C VAL A 4 3.70 -6.24 -18.86
N SER A 5 3.99 -6.04 -20.13
CA SER A 5 4.68 -4.86 -20.67
C SER A 5 3.76 -3.94 -21.45
N SER A 6 2.78 -4.49 -22.18
CA SER A 6 1.82 -3.68 -22.92
C SER A 6 0.45 -4.32 -23.06
N ILE A 7 -0.56 -3.47 -23.23
CA ILE A 7 -1.96 -3.81 -23.50
C ILE A 7 -2.43 -2.96 -24.66
N VAL A 8 -2.85 -3.61 -25.73
CA VAL A 8 -3.33 -2.98 -26.95
C VAL A 8 -4.80 -3.38 -27.16
N GLN A 9 -5.69 -2.42 -27.15
CA GLN A 9 -7.12 -2.64 -27.41
C GLN A 9 -7.42 -2.38 -28.90
N ALA A 10 -8.17 -3.27 -29.50
CA ALA A 10 -8.69 -3.16 -30.86
C ALA A 10 -10.21 -3.28 -30.87
N LYS A 11 -10.83 -3.11 -32.03
CA LYS A 11 -12.28 -3.21 -32.19
C LYS A 11 -12.83 -4.57 -31.74
N ASP A 12 -12.07 -5.62 -31.99
CA ASP A 12 -12.45 -7.03 -31.83
C ASP A 12 -11.85 -7.72 -30.60
N GLY A 13 -11.01 -7.02 -29.81
CA GLY A 13 -10.43 -7.61 -28.61
C GLY A 13 -9.28 -6.82 -28.01
N VAL A 14 -8.54 -7.47 -27.14
CA VAL A 14 -7.37 -6.94 -26.42
C VAL A 14 -6.20 -7.89 -26.57
N ALA A 15 -5.01 -7.36 -26.86
CA ALA A 15 -3.75 -8.10 -26.86
C ALA A 15 -2.92 -7.67 -25.65
N VAL A 16 -2.50 -8.64 -24.83
CA VAL A 16 -1.68 -8.45 -23.64
C VAL A 16 -0.32 -9.09 -23.84
N LYS A 17 0.75 -8.28 -23.88
CA LYS A 17 2.13 -8.78 -23.98
C LYS A 17 2.70 -9.01 -22.58
N ALA A 18 3.10 -10.25 -22.30
CA ALA A 18 3.70 -10.65 -21.04
C ALA A 18 4.96 -11.50 -21.29
N GLY A 19 6.13 -10.92 -21.02
CA GLY A 19 7.40 -11.53 -21.43
C GLY A 19 7.52 -11.62 -22.95
N SER A 20 7.78 -12.83 -23.49
CA SER A 20 7.83 -13.14 -24.92
C SER A 20 6.45 -13.43 -25.52
N GLU A 21 5.43 -13.71 -24.69
CA GLU A 21 4.13 -14.16 -25.12
C GLU A 21 3.15 -13.00 -25.32
N THR A 22 2.18 -13.20 -26.22
CA THR A 22 1.04 -12.30 -26.43
C THR A 22 -0.26 -13.09 -26.26
N TYR A 23 -1.04 -12.67 -25.28
CA TYR A 23 -2.37 -13.24 -24.99
C TYR A 23 -3.44 -12.38 -25.63
N LYS A 24 -4.43 -13.01 -26.26
CA LYS A 24 -5.61 -12.34 -26.82
C LYS A 24 -6.84 -12.65 -25.98
N ALA A 25 -7.68 -11.67 -25.78
CA ALA A 25 -8.93 -11.79 -25.02
C ALA A 25 -9.95 -10.76 -25.51
N ASP A 26 -11.22 -10.98 -25.22
CA ASP A 26 -12.28 -9.99 -25.52
C ASP A 26 -12.18 -8.79 -24.56
N TYR A 27 -11.87 -9.03 -23.29
CA TYR A 27 -11.76 -8.03 -22.22
C TYR A 27 -10.60 -8.38 -21.30
N VAL A 28 -10.11 -7.38 -20.56
CA VAL A 28 -9.06 -7.52 -19.55
C VAL A 28 -9.51 -6.85 -18.25
N VAL A 29 -9.28 -7.52 -17.12
CA VAL A 29 -9.37 -6.91 -15.78
C VAL A 29 -7.95 -6.67 -15.27
N LEU A 30 -7.62 -5.41 -15.01
CA LEU A 30 -6.35 -5.00 -14.42
C LEU A 30 -6.49 -4.92 -12.91
N ALA A 31 -5.94 -5.91 -12.21
CA ALA A 31 -5.92 -6.01 -10.75
C ALA A 31 -4.50 -5.85 -10.19
N VAL A 32 -3.73 -4.94 -10.77
CA VAL A 32 -2.33 -4.67 -10.42
C VAL A 32 -2.19 -3.37 -9.63
N PRO A 33 -1.20 -3.24 -8.75
CA PRO A 33 -0.94 -1.98 -8.04
C PRO A 33 -0.67 -0.82 -9.00
N LEU A 34 -0.99 0.42 -8.57
CA LEU A 34 -0.80 1.62 -9.41
C LEU A 34 0.63 1.77 -9.93
N LYS A 35 1.62 1.43 -9.12
CA LYS A 35 3.03 1.46 -9.55
C LYS A 35 3.31 0.48 -10.70
N ALA A 36 2.75 -0.72 -10.64
CA ALA A 36 2.86 -1.70 -11.72
C ALA A 36 2.07 -1.25 -12.94
N LEU A 37 0.86 -0.70 -12.74
CA LEU A 37 0.05 -0.11 -13.84
C LEU A 37 0.82 0.95 -14.60
N GLY A 38 1.55 1.83 -13.89
CA GLY A 38 2.38 2.87 -14.50
C GLY A 38 3.54 2.35 -15.36
N GLN A 39 3.86 1.06 -15.28
CA GLN A 39 4.90 0.41 -16.11
C GLN A 39 4.32 -0.31 -17.34
N ILE A 40 3.01 -0.36 -17.49
CA ILE A 40 2.32 -1.01 -18.61
C ILE A 40 2.00 0.02 -19.67
N GLN A 41 2.51 -0.18 -20.90
CA GLN A 41 2.11 0.63 -22.05
C GLN A 41 0.69 0.27 -22.46
N MET A 42 -0.21 1.24 -22.48
CA MET A 42 -1.60 1.04 -22.88
C MET A 42 -1.92 1.77 -24.17
N THR A 43 -2.63 1.11 -25.09
CA THR A 43 -3.19 1.71 -26.30
C THR A 43 -4.67 1.34 -26.41
N PRO A 44 -5.61 2.30 -26.37
CA PRO A 44 -5.37 3.73 -26.08
C PRO A 44 -4.80 3.94 -24.66
N SER A 45 -4.16 5.07 -24.46
CA SER A 45 -3.62 5.45 -23.14
C SER A 45 -4.75 5.70 -22.15
N LEU A 46 -4.42 5.67 -20.85
CA LEU A 46 -5.33 6.11 -19.79
C LEU A 46 -5.87 7.50 -20.08
N SER A 47 -7.11 7.78 -19.67
CA SER A 47 -7.70 9.13 -19.76
C SER A 47 -6.84 10.15 -18.99
N GLY A 48 -6.94 11.43 -19.33
CA GLY A 48 -6.18 12.49 -18.66
C GLY A 48 -6.37 12.49 -17.14
N THR A 49 -7.58 12.20 -16.66
CA THR A 49 -7.90 12.14 -15.23
C THR A 49 -7.31 10.86 -14.59
N GLN A 50 -7.42 9.72 -15.25
CA GLN A 50 -6.79 8.48 -14.77
C GLN A 50 -5.26 8.60 -14.74
N MET A 51 -4.65 9.23 -15.74
CA MET A 51 -3.22 9.50 -15.78
C MET A 51 -2.80 10.46 -14.65
N SER A 52 -3.61 11.47 -14.35
CA SER A 52 -3.39 12.38 -13.22
C SER A 52 -3.49 11.63 -11.88
N ALA A 53 -4.46 10.73 -11.73
CA ALA A 53 -4.61 9.89 -10.56
C ALA A 53 -3.42 8.93 -10.42
N LEU A 54 -2.99 8.28 -11.51
CA LEU A 54 -1.85 7.38 -11.51
C LEU A 54 -0.55 8.04 -11.04
N LYS A 55 -0.30 9.27 -11.48
CA LYS A 55 0.90 10.04 -11.12
C LYS A 55 0.81 10.71 -9.75
N GLY A 56 -0.39 11.07 -9.33
CA GLY A 56 -0.60 11.85 -8.11
C GLY A 56 -0.88 11.03 -6.87
N THR A 57 -1.42 9.82 -7.03
CA THR A 57 -1.79 8.98 -5.89
C THR A 57 -0.60 8.14 -5.41
N ASN A 58 -0.43 8.07 -4.09
CA ASN A 58 0.64 7.30 -3.47
C ASN A 58 0.07 6.12 -2.69
N TYR A 59 0.89 5.12 -2.50
CA TYR A 59 0.68 4.10 -1.49
C TYR A 59 1.31 4.50 -0.15
N GLY A 60 0.71 4.03 0.93
CA GLY A 60 1.23 4.23 2.27
C GLY A 60 2.61 3.61 2.45
N TRP A 61 3.46 4.28 3.22
CA TRP A 61 4.72 3.71 3.68
C TRP A 61 4.45 2.83 4.88
N ARG A 62 4.54 1.54 4.67
CA ARG A 62 4.38 0.55 5.72
C ARG A 62 5.31 -0.63 5.46
N ASP A 63 6.20 -0.86 6.40
CA ASP A 63 7.10 -2.01 6.40
C ASP A 63 6.84 -2.85 7.65
N GLN A 64 7.22 -4.11 7.59
CA GLN A 64 7.02 -5.05 8.68
C GLN A 64 8.34 -5.67 9.11
N ILE A 65 8.54 -5.76 10.40
CA ILE A 65 9.64 -6.48 11.02
C ILE A 65 9.04 -7.58 11.90
N LEU A 66 9.30 -8.83 11.55
CA LEU A 66 8.97 -9.97 12.38
C LEU A 66 10.20 -10.35 13.20
N LEU A 67 10.14 -10.17 14.51
CA LEU A 67 11.15 -10.64 15.44
C LEU A 67 10.73 -12.00 15.99
N LYS A 68 11.67 -12.94 16.04
CA LYS A 68 11.47 -14.30 16.57
C LYS A 68 12.23 -14.48 17.87
N PHE A 69 11.61 -15.09 18.85
CA PHE A 69 12.16 -15.33 20.18
C PHE A 69 12.02 -16.79 20.57
N LYS A 70 13.01 -17.34 21.31
CA LYS A 70 13.04 -18.73 21.80
C LYS A 70 11.99 -19.02 22.86
N ARG A 71 11.48 -18.00 23.54
CA ARG A 71 10.44 -18.04 24.56
C ARG A 71 9.64 -16.76 24.57
N PRO A 72 8.45 -16.71 25.19
CA PRO A 72 7.71 -15.47 25.39
C PRO A 72 8.59 -14.39 26.01
N VAL A 73 8.49 -13.16 25.51
CA VAL A 73 9.28 -11.99 25.96
C VAL A 73 8.52 -11.15 26.97
N TRP A 74 7.21 -11.35 27.06
CA TRP A 74 6.34 -10.79 28.09
C TRP A 74 6.28 -11.75 29.27
N ASP A 75 5.98 -11.26 30.44
CA ASP A 75 5.63 -12.07 31.59
C ASP A 75 4.12 -12.02 31.86
N ASP A 76 3.60 -13.00 32.60
CA ASP A 76 2.17 -13.10 32.91
C ASP A 76 1.63 -11.92 33.72
N LYS A 77 2.53 -11.13 34.31
CA LYS A 77 2.21 -9.92 35.08
C LYS A 77 2.25 -8.67 34.21
N SER A 78 2.94 -8.69 33.08
CA SER A 78 2.94 -7.58 32.15
C SER A 78 1.62 -7.59 31.39
N ARG A 79 0.88 -6.49 31.44
CA ARG A 79 -0.33 -6.29 30.62
C ARG A 79 0.00 -5.99 29.15
N LEU A 80 1.28 -6.11 28.76
CA LEU A 80 1.80 -5.80 27.45
C LEU A 80 1.84 -7.07 26.58
N SER A 81 0.68 -7.64 26.33
CA SER A 81 0.49 -8.74 25.38
C SER A 81 -0.58 -8.34 24.34
N GLY A 82 -0.56 -8.98 23.18
CA GLY A 82 -1.48 -8.67 22.09
C GLY A 82 -1.04 -7.45 21.28
N GLU A 83 -1.86 -6.43 21.22
CA GLU A 83 -1.64 -5.24 20.40
C GLU A 83 -1.16 -4.05 21.22
N ILE A 84 -0.07 -3.43 20.80
CA ILE A 84 0.55 -2.29 21.47
C ILE A 84 0.76 -1.17 20.44
N PHE A 85 0.32 0.05 20.78
CA PHE A 85 0.66 1.27 20.04
C PHE A 85 1.78 1.99 20.78
N SER A 86 2.89 2.26 20.07
CA SER A 86 4.09 2.83 20.65
C SER A 86 4.37 4.24 20.15
N ASP A 87 4.65 5.15 21.07
CA ASP A 87 5.18 6.50 20.81
C ASP A 87 6.72 6.51 20.61
N GLN A 88 7.38 5.35 20.79
CA GLN A 88 8.83 5.20 20.62
C GLN A 88 9.25 5.04 19.15
N GLY A 89 8.41 5.43 18.21
CA GLY A 89 8.68 5.30 16.78
C GLY A 89 8.63 3.87 16.24
N LEU A 90 8.01 2.94 16.98
CA LEU A 90 7.81 1.55 16.55
C LEU A 90 6.44 1.32 15.90
N GLY A 91 5.54 2.31 16.00
CA GLY A 91 4.18 2.18 15.47
C GLY A 91 3.37 1.13 16.22
N MET A 92 2.76 0.22 15.47
CA MET A 92 1.93 -0.85 16.01
C MET A 92 2.74 -2.14 16.16
N ILE A 93 2.67 -2.74 17.33
CA ILE A 93 3.39 -3.97 17.69
C ILE A 93 2.37 -5.04 18.04
N TRP A 94 2.46 -6.20 17.44
CA TRP A 94 1.67 -7.39 17.77
C TRP A 94 2.56 -8.44 18.37
N VAL A 95 2.13 -9.00 19.50
CA VAL A 95 2.87 -9.99 20.29
C VAL A 95 2.06 -11.26 20.36
N GLU A 96 2.60 -12.34 19.81
CA GLU A 96 1.91 -13.63 19.68
C GLU A 96 2.80 -14.79 20.12
N PRO A 97 2.25 -15.80 20.81
CA PRO A 97 2.93 -17.07 21.01
C PRO A 97 3.23 -17.74 19.67
N ALA A 98 4.39 -18.37 19.54
CA ALA A 98 4.71 -19.19 18.38
C ALA A 98 4.16 -20.62 18.57
N LEU A 99 3.72 -21.24 17.46
CA LEU A 99 3.09 -22.58 17.49
C LEU A 99 3.97 -23.70 18.08
N LYS A 100 5.30 -23.57 17.99
CA LYS A 100 6.26 -24.57 18.48
C LYS A 100 7.01 -24.12 19.75
N GLY A 101 6.37 -23.32 20.57
CA GLY A 101 7.04 -22.61 21.67
C GLY A 101 7.78 -21.36 21.15
N GLY A 102 8.17 -20.48 22.06
CA GLY A 102 8.74 -19.19 21.69
C GLY A 102 7.68 -18.11 21.50
N ALA A 103 8.06 -17.04 20.84
CA ALA A 103 7.19 -15.91 20.57
C ALA A 103 7.54 -15.21 19.24
N ASN A 104 6.55 -14.63 18.64
CA ASN A 104 6.68 -13.72 17.50
C ASN A 104 6.26 -12.31 17.92
N VAL A 105 7.03 -11.33 17.50
CA VAL A 105 6.67 -9.92 17.67
C VAL A 105 6.70 -9.28 16.29
N LEU A 106 5.53 -8.90 15.81
CA LEU A 106 5.36 -8.22 14.54
C LEU A 106 5.29 -6.71 14.78
N ILE A 107 6.19 -5.97 14.17
CA ILE A 107 6.24 -4.52 14.24
C ILE A 107 5.81 -3.97 12.89
N ASN A 108 4.78 -3.14 12.89
CA ASN A 108 4.26 -2.46 11.73
C ASN A 108 4.72 -1.01 11.74
N LEU A 109 5.78 -0.73 11.01
CA LEU A 109 6.31 0.61 10.82
C LEU A 109 5.49 1.34 9.75
N SER A 110 5.05 2.55 10.04
CA SER A 110 4.25 3.35 9.10
C SER A 110 4.75 4.77 8.99
N GLY A 111 4.52 5.40 7.84
CA GLY A 111 4.82 6.81 7.62
C GLY A 111 6.31 7.15 7.81
N ASP A 112 6.60 8.23 8.51
CA ASP A 112 7.96 8.71 8.70
C ASP A 112 8.83 7.76 9.53
N ASN A 113 8.24 7.02 10.46
CA ASN A 113 8.97 5.99 11.20
C ASN A 113 9.53 4.89 10.29
N ALA A 114 8.75 4.45 9.30
CA ALA A 114 9.23 3.49 8.30
C ALA A 114 10.35 4.10 7.45
N ARG A 115 10.20 5.35 7.01
CA ARG A 115 11.20 6.05 6.19
C ARG A 115 12.53 6.20 6.90
N VAL A 116 12.51 6.62 8.17
CA VAL A 116 13.73 6.78 8.97
C VAL A 116 14.45 5.46 9.13
N LEU A 117 13.73 4.39 9.46
CA LEU A 117 14.35 3.09 9.69
C LEU A 117 14.81 2.42 8.39
N GLN A 118 14.23 2.74 7.24
CA GLN A 118 14.71 2.27 5.94
C GLN A 118 16.08 2.78 5.55
N ALA A 119 16.53 3.90 6.11
CA ALA A 119 17.88 4.43 5.88
C ALA A 119 18.98 3.51 6.45
N PHE A 120 18.61 2.61 7.37
CA PHE A 120 19.52 1.64 7.95
C PHE A 120 19.53 0.32 7.17
N GLY A 121 20.66 -0.39 7.19
CA GLY A 121 20.72 -1.80 6.82
C GLY A 121 19.86 -2.66 7.75
N ASP A 122 19.45 -3.85 7.30
CA ASP A 122 18.52 -4.72 8.03
C ASP A 122 18.95 -4.98 9.46
N ARG A 123 20.23 -5.29 9.68
CA ARG A 123 20.75 -5.58 11.01
C ARG A 123 20.67 -4.36 11.93
N GLN A 124 21.11 -3.20 11.45
CA GLN A 124 21.07 -1.95 12.22
C GLN A 124 19.62 -1.56 12.57
N MET A 125 18.71 -1.70 11.61
CA MET A 125 17.28 -1.45 11.83
C MET A 125 16.72 -2.36 12.95
N VAL A 126 17.03 -3.64 12.91
CA VAL A 126 16.61 -4.60 13.95
C VAL A 126 17.23 -4.26 15.30
N ASP A 127 18.51 -3.90 15.36
CA ASP A 127 19.17 -3.50 16.59
C ASP A 127 18.52 -2.25 17.21
N GLN A 128 18.16 -1.25 16.39
CA GLN A 128 17.43 -0.06 16.85
C GLN A 128 16.04 -0.41 17.39
N VAL A 129 15.35 -1.31 16.73
CA VAL A 129 14.05 -1.81 17.19
C VAL A 129 14.19 -2.55 18.52
N LEU A 130 15.16 -3.43 18.65
CA LEU A 130 15.43 -4.19 19.88
C LEU A 130 15.80 -3.27 21.05
N ILE A 131 16.57 -2.22 20.81
CA ILE A 131 16.91 -1.22 21.85
C ILE A 131 15.64 -0.55 22.37
N ARG A 132 14.76 -0.10 21.47
CA ARG A 132 13.50 0.55 21.86
C ARG A 132 12.54 -0.40 22.55
N MET A 133 12.38 -1.61 22.03
CA MET A 133 11.53 -2.63 22.64
C MET A 133 12.03 -3.07 24.04
N ASN A 134 13.32 -2.99 24.30
CA ASN A 134 13.87 -3.34 25.61
C ASN A 134 13.29 -2.49 26.76
N LYS A 135 12.74 -1.31 26.45
CA LYS A 135 12.01 -0.48 27.41
C LYS A 135 10.72 -1.15 27.89
N PHE A 136 10.06 -1.92 27.01
CA PHE A 136 8.82 -2.63 27.28
C PHE A 136 9.07 -4.05 27.79
N TYR A 137 10.11 -4.72 27.24
CA TYR A 137 10.44 -6.11 27.47
C TYR A 137 11.92 -6.30 27.81
N PRO A 138 12.37 -5.96 29.03
CA PRO A 138 13.80 -6.00 29.41
C PRO A 138 14.46 -7.40 29.26
N LYS A 139 13.66 -8.47 29.38
CA LYS A 139 14.15 -9.87 29.30
C LYS A 139 14.28 -10.40 27.86
N MET A 140 13.97 -9.60 26.83
CA MET A 140 13.88 -10.10 25.46
C MET A 140 15.24 -10.41 24.83
N ARG A 141 16.31 -9.69 25.17
CA ARG A 141 17.62 -9.81 24.50
C ARG A 141 18.17 -11.24 24.55
N GLY A 142 18.12 -11.90 25.68
CA GLY A 142 18.58 -13.28 25.84
C GLY A 142 17.70 -14.32 25.15
N ALA A 143 16.52 -13.96 24.69
CA ALA A 143 15.58 -14.83 24.00
C ALA A 143 15.54 -14.62 22.49
N PHE A 144 16.18 -13.58 21.96
CA PHE A 144 16.15 -13.25 20.52
C PHE A 144 16.72 -14.39 19.68
N ALA A 145 15.97 -14.82 18.65
CA ALA A 145 16.31 -15.96 17.81
C ALA A 145 16.56 -15.57 16.34
N GLY A 146 15.99 -14.46 15.88
CA GLY A 146 16.13 -14.02 14.50
C GLY A 146 15.05 -13.04 14.08
N TYR A 147 15.08 -12.66 12.81
CA TYR A 147 14.13 -11.70 12.26
C TYR A 147 13.84 -11.97 10.79
N GLU A 148 12.73 -11.42 10.33
CA GLU A 148 12.39 -11.22 8.91
C GLU A 148 11.92 -9.80 8.69
N ILE A 149 12.25 -9.22 7.54
CA ILE A 149 11.82 -7.87 7.17
C ILE A 149 11.08 -7.92 5.84
N ARG A 150 9.94 -7.24 5.79
CA ARG A 150 9.16 -7.01 4.57
C ARG A 150 9.11 -5.51 4.28
N ARG A 151 9.80 -5.09 3.23
CA ARG A 151 9.88 -3.70 2.77
C ARG A 151 8.91 -3.47 1.62
N TYR A 152 7.61 -3.37 1.92
CA TYR A 152 6.59 -3.15 0.90
C TYR A 152 6.77 -1.84 0.15
N SER A 153 7.22 -0.79 0.84
CA SER A 153 7.48 0.52 0.25
C SER A 153 8.65 0.55 -0.72
N ALA A 154 9.62 -0.36 -0.55
CA ALA A 154 10.76 -0.52 -1.46
C ALA A 154 10.51 -1.55 -2.57
N ASP A 155 9.41 -2.31 -2.52
CA ASP A 155 9.10 -3.30 -3.55
C ASP A 155 8.83 -2.63 -4.90
N PRO A 156 9.53 -3.03 -5.98
CA PRO A 156 9.38 -2.40 -7.29
C PRO A 156 8.03 -2.66 -7.95
N GLY A 157 7.31 -3.70 -7.54
CA GLY A 157 5.99 -4.06 -8.08
C GLY A 157 4.85 -3.35 -7.37
N THR A 158 4.88 -3.31 -6.04
CA THR A 158 3.82 -2.68 -5.24
C THR A 158 4.07 -1.22 -4.95
N GLY A 159 5.29 -0.85 -4.60
CA GLY A 159 5.71 0.53 -4.32
C GLY A 159 5.15 1.13 -3.03
N GLY A 160 4.57 0.31 -2.18
CA GLY A 160 3.95 0.69 -0.92
C GLY A 160 3.06 -0.41 -0.38
N SER A 161 2.31 -0.13 0.68
CA SER A 161 1.44 -1.11 1.33
C SER A 161 0.03 -1.16 0.71
N TYR A 162 -0.65 -0.05 0.67
CA TYR A 162 -2.01 0.14 0.14
C TYR A 162 -2.25 1.61 -0.17
N LEU A 163 -3.37 1.91 -0.80
CA LEU A 163 -3.73 3.27 -1.18
C LEU A 163 -3.71 4.23 0.01
N ALA A 164 -3.03 5.36 -0.15
CA ALA A 164 -3.00 6.44 0.83
C ALA A 164 -3.20 7.78 0.11
N TYR A 165 -4.40 8.32 0.22
CA TYR A 165 -4.71 9.63 -0.34
C TYR A 165 -4.04 10.74 0.46
N GLY A 166 -3.38 11.64 -0.25
CA GLY A 166 -2.93 12.91 0.30
C GLY A 166 -4.06 13.96 0.34
N PRO A 167 -3.80 15.15 0.90
CA PRO A 167 -4.76 16.23 0.97
C PRO A 167 -5.39 16.56 -0.41
N GLY A 168 -6.71 16.64 -0.47
CA GLY A 168 -7.48 16.97 -1.69
C GLY A 168 -7.58 15.84 -2.73
N GLN A 169 -6.88 14.71 -2.56
CA GLN A 169 -6.87 13.63 -3.54
C GLN A 169 -8.16 12.82 -3.54
N VAL A 170 -8.80 12.62 -2.39
CA VAL A 170 -10.12 11.98 -2.33
C VAL A 170 -11.11 12.73 -3.21
N THR A 171 -11.24 14.03 -3.04
CA THR A 171 -12.15 14.87 -3.84
C THR A 171 -11.80 14.84 -5.33
N ARG A 172 -10.51 14.87 -5.65
CA ARG A 172 -10.03 14.95 -7.04
C ARG A 172 -10.13 13.63 -7.79
N PHE A 173 -9.90 12.49 -7.11
CA PHE A 173 -9.75 11.18 -7.73
C PHE A 173 -10.85 10.19 -7.32
N TRP A 174 -11.92 10.69 -6.69
CA TRP A 174 -13.06 9.88 -6.28
C TRP A 174 -13.60 9.06 -7.45
N ARG A 175 -13.71 7.75 -7.29
CA ARG A 175 -14.25 6.79 -8.27
C ARG A 175 -13.58 6.76 -9.65
N ILE A 176 -12.44 7.42 -9.83
CA ILE A 176 -11.78 7.48 -11.14
C ILE A 176 -11.37 6.09 -11.65
N TRP A 177 -10.98 5.20 -10.75
CA TRP A 177 -10.58 3.85 -11.08
C TRP A 177 -11.76 2.87 -11.19
N GLU A 178 -12.96 3.27 -10.86
CA GLU A 178 -14.16 2.49 -11.12
C GLU A 178 -14.61 2.57 -12.58
N GLN A 179 -14.08 3.52 -13.34
CA GLN A 179 -14.43 3.70 -14.75
C GLN A 179 -13.61 2.78 -15.64
N PRO A 180 -14.23 1.88 -16.42
CA PRO A 180 -13.51 1.08 -17.39
C PRO A 180 -12.97 1.95 -18.54
N LEU A 181 -11.88 1.49 -19.14
CA LEU A 181 -11.33 2.08 -20.36
C LEU A 181 -11.62 1.13 -21.53
N SER A 182 -12.72 1.35 -22.23
CA SER A 182 -13.19 0.51 -23.31
C SER A 182 -13.27 -0.98 -22.90
N ARG A 183 -12.34 -1.84 -23.32
CA ARG A 183 -12.29 -3.28 -23.01
C ARG A 183 -11.49 -3.61 -21.74
N VAL A 184 -11.04 -2.62 -21.00
CA VAL A 184 -10.24 -2.80 -19.79
C VAL A 184 -11.03 -2.31 -18.58
N ALA A 185 -11.33 -3.21 -17.65
CA ALA A 185 -11.86 -2.89 -16.32
C ALA A 185 -10.73 -2.90 -15.28
N PHE A 186 -10.91 -2.15 -14.19
CA PHE A 186 -9.93 -2.04 -13.11
C PHE A 186 -10.47 -2.68 -11.83
N ALA A 187 -9.63 -3.44 -11.14
CA ALA A 187 -9.89 -4.02 -9.83
C ALA A 187 -8.68 -3.82 -8.91
N GLY A 188 -8.86 -4.12 -7.65
CA GLY A 188 -7.86 -3.91 -6.59
C GLY A 188 -8.40 -2.96 -5.53
N GLU A 189 -7.80 -3.00 -4.34
CA GLU A 189 -8.23 -2.19 -3.18
C GLU A 189 -8.27 -0.68 -3.49
N HIS A 190 -7.37 -0.21 -4.34
CA HIS A 190 -7.23 1.19 -4.76
C HIS A 190 -8.33 1.66 -5.73
N THR A 191 -9.14 0.73 -6.22
CA THR A 191 -10.21 1.03 -7.18
C THR A 191 -11.59 1.02 -6.55
N ASP A 192 -11.72 0.71 -5.26
CA ASP A 192 -12.99 0.81 -4.53
C ASP A 192 -13.06 2.15 -3.78
N ALA A 193 -14.11 2.92 -4.07
CA ALA A 193 -14.26 4.26 -3.50
C ALA A 193 -14.75 4.25 -2.05
N LEU A 194 -15.42 3.18 -1.59
CA LEU A 194 -16.00 3.12 -0.26
C LEU A 194 -15.07 2.49 0.77
N TYR A 195 -14.27 1.51 0.35
CA TYR A 195 -13.35 0.77 1.24
C TYR A 195 -11.93 0.72 0.65
N PRO A 196 -11.34 1.87 0.24
CA PRO A 196 -9.99 1.87 -0.31
C PRO A 196 -8.97 1.37 0.72
N GLY A 197 -7.92 0.69 0.25
CA GLY A 197 -6.87 0.19 1.13
C GLY A 197 -7.23 -1.06 1.94
N THR A 198 -8.37 -1.70 1.68
CA THR A 198 -8.86 -2.84 2.46
C THR A 198 -9.09 -4.09 1.63
N ILE A 199 -9.11 -5.25 2.30
CA ILE A 199 -9.49 -6.53 1.68
C ILE A 199 -10.93 -6.47 1.14
N GLU A 200 -11.85 -5.84 1.89
CA GLU A 200 -13.24 -5.66 1.44
C GLU A 200 -13.28 -4.84 0.14
N GLY A 201 -12.53 -3.75 0.05
CA GLY A 201 -12.43 -2.96 -1.17
C GLY A 201 -11.91 -3.78 -2.35
N ALA A 202 -10.91 -4.63 -2.12
CA ALA A 202 -10.41 -5.54 -3.16
C ALA A 202 -11.48 -6.51 -3.66
N LEU A 203 -12.23 -7.15 -2.75
CA LEU A 203 -13.31 -8.08 -3.10
C LEU A 203 -14.46 -7.38 -3.85
N ARG A 204 -14.89 -6.24 -3.36
CA ARG A 204 -15.95 -5.42 -3.98
C ARG A 204 -15.54 -4.96 -5.38
N SER A 205 -14.31 -4.50 -5.53
CA SER A 205 -13.77 -4.06 -6.82
C SER A 205 -13.74 -5.20 -7.85
N GLY A 206 -13.41 -6.42 -7.41
CA GLY A 206 -13.45 -7.61 -8.27
C GLY A 206 -14.85 -7.92 -8.75
N LYS A 207 -15.85 -7.90 -7.86
CA LYS A 207 -17.28 -8.08 -8.21
C LYS A 207 -17.76 -7.01 -9.19
N ARG A 208 -17.40 -5.73 -8.94
CA ARG A 208 -17.72 -4.62 -9.84
C ARG A 208 -17.11 -4.84 -11.23
N ALA A 209 -15.81 -5.13 -11.31
CA ALA A 209 -15.12 -5.32 -12.57
C ALA A 209 -15.71 -6.48 -13.38
N ALA A 210 -16.07 -7.59 -12.73
CA ALA A 210 -16.75 -8.72 -13.39
C ALA A 210 -18.12 -8.32 -13.95
N SER A 211 -18.91 -7.54 -13.20
CA SER A 211 -20.19 -7.01 -13.69
C SER A 211 -19.99 -6.07 -14.87
N GLN A 212 -18.99 -5.18 -14.81
CA GLN A 212 -18.66 -4.26 -15.90
C GLN A 212 -18.28 -5.01 -17.19
N VAL A 213 -17.45 -6.05 -17.08
CA VAL A 213 -17.07 -6.88 -18.22
C VAL A 213 -18.29 -7.58 -18.82
N ARG A 214 -19.19 -8.15 -17.98
CA ARG A 214 -20.45 -8.75 -18.45
C ARG A 214 -21.34 -7.76 -19.18
N ASP A 215 -21.48 -6.54 -18.66
CA ASP A 215 -22.30 -5.50 -19.27
C ASP A 215 -21.70 -5.04 -20.62
N LEU A 216 -20.39 -4.82 -20.67
CA LEU A 216 -19.67 -4.49 -21.91
C LEU A 216 -19.80 -5.61 -22.95
N TYR A 217 -19.71 -6.88 -22.55
CA TYR A 217 -19.89 -8.02 -23.44
C TYR A 217 -21.31 -8.08 -24.01
N ALA A 218 -22.31 -7.70 -23.21
CA ALA A 218 -23.71 -7.59 -23.64
C ALA A 218 -24.02 -6.29 -24.42
N GLY A 219 -23.01 -5.48 -24.77
CA GLY A 219 -23.19 -4.20 -25.46
C GLY A 219 -23.84 -3.10 -24.61
N LYS A 220 -23.84 -3.26 -23.28
CA LYS A 220 -24.40 -2.28 -22.34
C LYS A 220 -23.30 -1.37 -21.83
N THR A 221 -23.66 -0.13 -21.51
CA THR A 221 -22.75 0.78 -20.78
C THR A 221 -22.78 0.44 -19.28
N PRO A 222 -21.62 0.13 -18.66
CA PRO A 222 -21.59 -0.14 -17.23
C PRO A 222 -22.05 1.07 -16.41
N VAL A 223 -22.93 0.83 -15.44
CA VAL A 223 -23.40 1.87 -14.53
C VAL A 223 -22.38 2.03 -13.40
N ILE A 224 -21.94 3.26 -13.16
CA ILE A 224 -21.11 3.66 -12.04
C ILE A 224 -21.99 4.50 -11.11
N GLU A 225 -22.36 3.97 -9.97
CA GLU A 225 -23.18 4.67 -9.00
C GLU A 225 -22.42 5.88 -8.45
N GLY A 226 -22.96 7.08 -8.68
CA GLY A 226 -22.35 8.35 -8.31
C GLY A 226 -21.24 8.77 -9.29
N ALA A 227 -21.48 9.80 -10.07
CA ALA A 227 -20.47 10.39 -10.96
C ALA A 227 -19.22 10.77 -10.13
N PRO A 228 -17.99 10.66 -10.70
CA PRO A 228 -16.83 11.24 -10.07
C PRO A 228 -17.09 12.72 -9.85
N MET A 229 -16.88 13.20 -8.63
CA MET A 229 -16.89 14.63 -8.37
C MET A 229 -15.69 15.24 -9.10
N VAL A 230 -15.88 15.61 -10.36
CA VAL A 230 -14.95 16.47 -11.06
C VAL A 230 -15.11 17.85 -10.43
N ALA A 231 -14.47 18.10 -9.30
CA ALA A 231 -14.31 19.44 -8.81
C ALA A 231 -13.60 20.21 -9.92
N LYS A 232 -14.27 21.23 -10.52
CA LYS A 232 -13.56 22.27 -11.26
C LYS A 232 -12.40 22.67 -10.36
N ALA A 233 -11.18 22.57 -10.87
CA ALA A 233 -9.99 22.94 -10.14
C ALA A 233 -10.07 24.44 -9.85
N GLU A 234 -10.72 24.82 -8.76
CA GLU A 234 -10.42 26.09 -8.11
C GLU A 234 -8.96 25.98 -7.70
N LYS A 235 -8.17 26.95 -8.15
CA LYS A 235 -6.79 27.12 -7.71
C LYS A 235 -6.85 27.28 -6.19
N VAL A 236 -6.67 26.18 -5.47
CA VAL A 236 -6.35 26.27 -4.05
C VAL A 236 -5.00 26.96 -4.00
N ALA A 237 -4.99 28.20 -3.53
CA ALA A 237 -3.76 28.93 -3.27
C ALA A 237 -2.89 28.03 -2.39
N ALA A 238 -1.64 27.86 -2.79
CA ALA A 238 -0.69 27.14 -1.97
C ALA A 238 -0.72 27.75 -0.56
N PRO A 239 -0.76 26.94 0.52
CA PRO A 239 -0.68 27.47 1.87
C PRO A 239 0.59 28.31 1.96
N THR A 240 0.43 29.57 2.28
CA THR A 240 1.55 30.48 2.55
C THR A 240 2.33 29.88 3.71
N THR A 241 3.51 29.38 3.43
CA THR A 241 4.46 28.85 4.41
C THR A 241 5.06 30.01 5.20
N GLY A 242 4.28 30.56 6.10
CA GLY A 242 4.71 31.47 7.18
C GLY A 242 4.73 30.69 8.47
N GLY A 243 5.65 29.78 8.62
CA GLY A 243 5.88 29.03 9.85
C GLY A 243 7.28 28.43 9.79
N GLU A 244 8.09 28.67 10.81
CA GLU A 244 9.42 28.08 10.98
C GLU A 244 9.38 26.60 10.60
N LYS A 245 10.26 26.21 9.67
CA LYS A 245 10.49 24.81 9.32
C LYS A 245 11.06 24.11 10.56
N LYS A 246 10.18 23.64 11.43
CA LYS A 246 10.60 22.70 12.48
C LYS A 246 11.20 21.50 11.78
N ASN A 247 12.47 21.25 12.05
CA ASN A 247 13.17 20.07 11.54
C ASN A 247 12.34 18.82 11.92
N PRO A 248 11.76 18.08 10.96
CA PRO A 248 10.94 16.92 11.26
C PRO A 248 11.74 15.80 11.93
N PHE A 249 13.05 15.92 12.00
CA PHE A 249 13.97 14.98 12.63
C PHE A 249 14.52 15.45 14.00
N ALA A 250 14.08 16.59 14.51
CA ALA A 250 14.54 17.12 15.80
C ALA A 250 14.27 16.17 16.99
N TRP A 251 13.31 15.27 16.87
CA TRP A 251 13.06 14.21 17.86
C TRP A 251 14.11 13.08 17.79
N PHE A 252 14.72 12.87 16.61
CA PHE A 252 15.68 11.81 16.39
C PHE A 252 17.03 12.11 17.06
N THR A 253 17.46 13.37 17.07
CA THR A 253 18.71 13.79 17.74
C THR A 253 18.62 13.70 19.25
N ARG A 254 17.42 13.89 19.84
CA ARG A 254 17.19 13.72 21.29
C ARG A 254 17.13 12.26 21.78
N LEU A 255 17.27 11.30 20.89
CA LEU A 255 17.27 9.86 21.23
C LEU A 255 18.70 9.33 21.45
N PHE A 256 19.73 10.15 21.20
CA PHE A 256 21.13 9.77 21.32
C PHE A 256 21.87 10.57 22.42
N ASP A 257 21.20 11.54 23.06
CA ASP A 257 21.61 12.18 24.31
C ASP A 257 20.89 11.47 25.48
#